data_f79f38b631e138091001e8f5b99dac40
#
_entry.id   f79f38b631e138091001e8f5b99dac40
#
_cell.length_a   1.000
_cell.length_b   1.000
_cell.length_c   1.000
_cell.angle_alpha   90.00
_cell.angle_beta   90.00
_cell.angle_gamma   90.00
#
_symmetry.space_group_name_H-M   'P 1'
#
loop_
_entity.id
_entity.type
_entity.pdbx_description
1 polymer ?
#
loop_
_entity_poly.entity_id
_entity_poly.type
_entity_poly.pdbx_seq_one_letter_code
_entity_poly.pdbx_strand_id
1 'polypeptide(L)'
;MSFSLKKKHKKGGRKPKLSVENILVMYLKYYRDYNTFFSLGNIFGINEANAYRWIKWCEEIISIAFKSMINEITNMTKINSMHEHLVDVTECSVQRSKNQEIQREYYSGKKKKHTIKIQIIMDEITKKIVGIAFDKGSVHDFKLFKNSTTNLNSSIAFLADNGYLGIQEIFSKSLTPKKKSKYNPLSDEDKEFNKLISNIRIAVEHVNCQLKTFRILSERYRSRLETFNLMATLICCFYNFCL
;
A
#
# COMPACT_ATOMS: atom_id res chain seq x y z
N MET A 1 -22.26 -4.73 8.70
CA MET A 1 -22.79 -3.43 8.25
C MET A 1 -24.24 -3.19 8.70
N SER A 2 -25.21 -4.12 8.50
CA SER A 2 -26.61 -3.94 8.90
C SER A 2 -26.82 -3.64 10.39
N PHE A 3 -26.08 -4.30 11.28
CA PHE A 3 -26.13 -4.09 12.74
C PHE A 3 -25.64 -2.67 13.15
N SER A 4 -24.61 -2.17 12.51
CA SER A 4 -24.08 -0.83 12.76
C SER A 4 -25.02 0.28 12.28
N LEU A 5 -25.73 0.06 11.16
CA LEU A 5 -26.80 0.93 10.70
C LEU A 5 -27.97 0.97 11.68
N LYS A 6 -28.41 -0.19 12.20
CA LYS A 6 -29.45 -0.27 13.23
C LYS A 6 -29.05 0.51 14.49
N LYS A 7 -27.78 0.47 14.91
CA LYS A 7 -27.28 1.23 16.05
C LYS A 7 -27.26 2.73 15.79
N LYS A 8 -26.96 3.17 14.55
CA LYS A 8 -27.01 4.59 14.15
C LYS A 8 -28.45 5.11 14.12
N HIS A 9 -29.43 4.28 13.73
CA HIS A 9 -30.86 4.64 13.71
C HIS A 9 -31.55 4.67 15.08
N LYS A 10 -31.01 3.97 16.08
CA LYS A 10 -31.55 4.08 17.47
C LYS A 10 -31.51 5.49 18.05
N LYS A 11 -30.71 6.41 17.47
CA LYS A 11 -30.63 7.83 17.85
C LYS A 11 -31.73 8.71 17.20
N GLY A 12 -32.65 8.12 16.43
CA GLY A 12 -33.69 8.86 15.70
C GLY A 12 -33.19 9.48 14.41
N GLY A 13 -34.05 10.11 13.64
CA GLY A 13 -33.73 10.79 12.38
C GLY A 13 -34.31 10.12 11.15
N ARG A 14 -34.17 10.80 9.98
CA ARG A 14 -34.64 10.31 8.69
C ARG A 14 -33.89 9.07 8.26
N LYS A 15 -34.60 8.06 7.77
CA LYS A 15 -34.01 6.84 7.19
C LYS A 15 -33.07 7.19 6.01
N PRO A 16 -31.92 6.46 5.83
CA PRO A 16 -31.05 6.65 4.69
C PRO A 16 -31.81 6.44 3.38
N LYS A 17 -31.48 7.23 2.36
CA LYS A 17 -32.00 6.99 0.99
C LYS A 17 -31.39 5.75 0.35
N LEU A 18 -30.16 5.41 0.72
CA LEU A 18 -29.42 4.27 0.15
C LEU A 18 -29.51 3.03 1.03
N SER A 19 -29.62 1.88 0.41
CA SER A 19 -29.45 0.59 1.09
C SER A 19 -27.99 0.42 1.54
N VAL A 20 -27.73 -0.57 2.41
CA VAL A 20 -26.35 -0.88 2.89
C VAL A 20 -25.47 -1.30 1.73
N GLU A 21 -26.01 -2.09 0.82
CA GLU A 21 -25.35 -2.61 -0.38
C GLU A 21 -24.92 -1.44 -1.29
N ASN A 22 -25.83 -0.50 -1.55
CA ASN A 22 -25.53 0.68 -2.37
C ASN A 22 -24.48 1.60 -1.71
N ILE A 23 -24.49 1.73 -0.38
CA ILE A 23 -23.47 2.46 0.35
C ILE A 23 -22.11 1.77 0.21
N LEU A 24 -22.05 0.44 0.30
CA LEU A 24 -20.82 -0.33 0.11
C LEU A 24 -20.32 -0.23 -1.33
N VAL A 25 -21.20 -0.36 -2.32
CA VAL A 25 -20.84 -0.19 -3.74
C VAL A 25 -20.29 1.22 -4.00
N MET A 26 -20.91 2.26 -3.45
CA MET A 26 -20.43 3.64 -3.55
C MET A 26 -19.02 3.79 -2.92
N TYR A 27 -18.77 3.15 -1.77
CA TYR A 27 -17.46 3.14 -1.11
C TYR A 27 -16.40 2.46 -1.98
N LEU A 28 -16.67 1.26 -2.50
CA LEU A 28 -15.75 0.54 -3.38
C LEU A 28 -15.49 1.32 -4.68
N LYS A 29 -16.54 1.93 -5.24
CA LYS A 29 -16.42 2.79 -6.42
C LYS A 29 -15.55 4.04 -6.15
N TYR A 30 -15.64 4.64 -4.95
CA TYR A 30 -14.77 5.74 -4.56
C TYR A 30 -13.30 5.34 -4.58
N TYR A 31 -12.96 4.19 -4.03
CA TYR A 31 -11.59 3.69 -4.01
C TYR A 31 -11.11 3.26 -5.40
N ARG A 32 -11.96 2.57 -6.14
CA ARG A 32 -11.62 2.01 -7.46
C ARG A 32 -11.49 3.08 -8.53
N ASP A 33 -12.48 3.95 -8.68
CA ASP A 33 -12.56 4.95 -9.75
C ASP A 33 -12.05 6.34 -9.33
N TYR A 34 -11.91 6.55 -8.03
CA TYR A 34 -11.50 7.80 -7.39
C TYR A 34 -12.32 9.01 -7.85
N ASN A 35 -13.64 8.83 -7.93
CA ASN A 35 -14.59 9.89 -8.25
C ASN A 35 -14.59 11.01 -7.18
N THR A 36 -15.00 12.22 -7.56
CA THR A 36 -15.29 13.26 -6.55
C THR A 36 -16.55 12.91 -5.78
N PHE A 37 -16.71 13.44 -4.56
CA PHE A 37 -17.94 13.25 -3.79
C PHE A 37 -19.16 13.84 -4.49
N PHE A 38 -18.97 14.93 -5.25
CA PHE A 38 -20.01 15.51 -6.12
C PHE A 38 -20.48 14.51 -7.17
N SER A 39 -19.53 13.90 -7.91
CA SER A 39 -19.84 12.90 -8.93
C SER A 39 -20.54 11.67 -8.31
N LEU A 40 -20.05 11.19 -7.16
CA LEU A 40 -20.71 10.09 -6.44
C LEU A 40 -22.12 10.47 -5.98
N GLY A 41 -22.29 11.69 -5.49
CA GLY A 41 -23.61 12.22 -5.11
C GLY A 41 -24.60 12.14 -6.28
N ASN A 42 -24.18 12.56 -7.47
CA ASN A 42 -25.00 12.50 -8.69
C ASN A 42 -25.31 11.04 -9.11
N ILE A 43 -24.29 10.15 -9.10
CA ILE A 43 -24.46 8.73 -9.47
C ILE A 43 -25.47 8.02 -8.55
N PHE A 44 -25.42 8.30 -7.25
CA PHE A 44 -26.24 7.62 -6.24
C PHE A 44 -27.48 8.42 -5.82
N GLY A 45 -27.76 9.56 -6.41
CA GLY A 45 -28.93 10.39 -6.13
C GLY A 45 -28.96 10.99 -4.72
N ILE A 46 -27.79 11.31 -4.16
CA ILE A 46 -27.62 11.91 -2.83
C ILE A 46 -26.77 13.18 -2.89
N ASN A 47 -26.84 13.99 -1.85
CA ASN A 47 -26.00 15.19 -1.73
C ASN A 47 -24.51 14.79 -1.50
N GLU A 48 -23.59 15.58 -2.02
CA GLU A 48 -22.12 15.42 -1.88
C GLU A 48 -21.69 15.23 -0.42
N ALA A 49 -22.21 16.04 0.51
CA ALA A 49 -21.89 15.92 1.93
C ALA A 49 -22.31 14.57 2.51
N ASN A 50 -23.42 13.98 2.02
CA ASN A 50 -23.86 12.65 2.44
C ASN A 50 -22.99 11.56 1.82
N ALA A 51 -22.54 11.70 0.56
CA ALA A 51 -21.57 10.78 -0.04
C ALA A 51 -20.28 10.73 0.80
N TYR A 52 -19.72 11.89 1.15
CA TYR A 52 -18.57 11.98 2.07
C TYR A 52 -18.79 11.28 3.41
N ARG A 53 -19.92 11.58 4.09
CA ARG A 53 -20.25 10.97 5.40
C ARG A 53 -20.40 9.44 5.31
N TRP A 54 -21.00 8.94 4.24
CA TRP A 54 -21.16 7.50 4.06
C TRP A 54 -19.83 6.81 3.76
N ILE A 55 -18.95 7.42 2.97
CA ILE A 55 -17.62 6.88 2.72
C ILE A 55 -16.82 6.81 4.03
N LYS A 56 -16.83 7.89 4.84
CA LYS A 56 -16.14 7.88 6.13
C LYS A 56 -16.71 6.82 7.09
N TRP A 57 -18.03 6.68 7.12
CA TRP A 57 -18.66 5.63 7.91
C TRP A 57 -18.27 4.22 7.44
N CYS A 58 -18.16 3.98 6.12
CA CYS A 58 -17.65 2.71 5.60
C CYS A 58 -16.20 2.47 6.00
N GLU A 59 -15.33 3.47 5.91
CA GLU A 59 -13.93 3.37 6.36
C GLU A 59 -13.83 2.86 7.80
N GLU A 60 -14.62 3.44 8.70
CA GLU A 60 -14.67 3.03 10.12
C GLU A 60 -15.11 1.56 10.27
N ILE A 61 -16.23 1.19 9.63
CA ILE A 61 -16.78 -0.16 9.76
C ILE A 61 -15.86 -1.22 9.15
N ILE A 62 -15.28 -0.93 7.99
CA ILE A 62 -14.36 -1.85 7.31
C ILE A 62 -13.05 -1.99 8.09
N SER A 63 -12.55 -0.89 8.68
CA SER A 63 -11.38 -0.94 9.56
C SER A 63 -11.61 -1.83 10.78
N ILE A 64 -12.81 -1.80 11.36
CA ILE A 64 -13.19 -2.71 12.46
C ILE A 64 -13.27 -4.16 11.95
N ALA A 65 -13.90 -4.39 10.81
CA ALA A 65 -14.04 -5.72 10.22
C ALA A 65 -12.68 -6.35 9.86
N PHE A 66 -11.75 -5.53 9.35
CA PHE A 66 -10.40 -5.96 8.96
C PHE A 66 -9.35 -5.76 10.05
N LYS A 67 -9.73 -5.48 11.29
CA LYS A 67 -8.79 -5.18 12.37
C LYS A 67 -7.69 -6.24 12.54
N SER A 68 -8.04 -7.52 12.46
CA SER A 68 -7.04 -8.61 12.54
C SER A 68 -6.05 -8.55 11.39
N MET A 69 -6.53 -8.40 10.16
CA MET A 69 -5.72 -8.35 8.96
C MET A 69 -4.85 -7.08 8.91
N ILE A 70 -5.40 -5.92 9.34
CA ILE A 70 -4.63 -4.68 9.50
C ILE A 70 -3.47 -4.90 10.47
N ASN A 71 -3.73 -5.48 11.65
CA ASN A 71 -2.70 -5.77 12.64
C ASN A 71 -1.67 -6.79 12.12
N GLU A 72 -2.06 -7.71 11.27
CA GLU A 72 -1.16 -8.67 10.66
C GLU A 72 -0.17 -8.00 9.71
N ILE A 73 -0.66 -7.19 8.76
CA ILE A 73 0.20 -6.56 7.76
C ILE A 73 0.95 -5.32 8.25
N THR A 74 0.51 -4.69 9.34
CA THR A 74 1.22 -3.53 9.94
C THR A 74 2.22 -3.93 11.01
N ASN A 75 2.13 -5.16 11.53
CA ASN A 75 3.07 -5.67 12.52
C ASN A 75 4.13 -6.57 11.87
N MET A 76 5.25 -5.96 11.51
CA MET A 76 6.37 -6.65 10.85
C MET A 76 6.90 -7.86 11.63
N THR A 77 6.76 -7.89 12.97
CA THR A 77 7.26 -9.02 13.78
C THR A 77 6.52 -10.34 13.54
N LYS A 78 5.39 -10.30 12.83
CA LYS A 78 4.62 -11.48 12.44
C LYS A 78 5.07 -12.14 11.14
N ILE A 79 6.06 -11.58 10.46
CA ILE A 79 6.59 -12.13 9.21
C ILE A 79 7.21 -13.50 9.48
N ASN A 80 6.79 -14.50 8.73
CA ASN A 80 7.23 -15.87 8.88
C ASN A 80 8.67 -16.04 8.39
N SER A 81 9.58 -16.49 9.28
CA SER A 81 10.99 -16.72 8.94
C SER A 81 11.25 -17.98 8.11
N MET A 82 10.24 -18.81 7.89
CA MET A 82 10.33 -20.05 7.10
C MET A 82 10.16 -19.84 5.61
N HIS A 83 9.61 -18.68 5.20
CA HIS A 83 9.37 -18.34 3.81
C HIS A 83 10.34 -17.25 3.33
N GLU A 84 10.55 -17.18 2.04
CA GLU A 84 11.20 -16.05 1.38
C GLU A 84 10.17 -14.93 1.13
N HIS A 85 10.62 -13.70 1.20
CA HIS A 85 9.77 -12.54 1.05
C HIS A 85 10.27 -11.61 -0.05
N LEU A 86 9.35 -11.12 -0.85
CA LEU A 86 9.62 -10.12 -1.86
C LEU A 86 9.34 -8.73 -1.28
N VAL A 87 10.27 -7.81 -1.46
CA VAL A 87 10.09 -6.42 -1.05
C VAL A 87 10.19 -5.49 -2.25
N ASP A 88 9.25 -4.57 -2.34
CA ASP A 88 9.27 -3.50 -3.34
C ASP A 88 8.62 -2.23 -2.77
N VAL A 89 8.97 -1.07 -3.36
CA VAL A 89 8.39 0.23 -3.02
C VAL A 89 7.66 0.81 -4.21
N THR A 90 6.41 1.13 -4.01
CA THR A 90 5.63 1.90 -4.98
C THR A 90 5.41 3.33 -4.49
N GLU A 91 5.35 4.29 -5.42
CA GLU A 91 5.11 5.69 -5.10
C GLU A 91 3.72 6.13 -5.57
N CYS A 92 3.01 6.84 -4.69
CA CYS A 92 1.71 7.46 -4.97
C CYS A 92 1.85 8.97 -4.97
N SER A 93 1.38 9.62 -6.04
CA SER A 93 1.45 11.08 -6.16
C SER A 93 0.52 11.74 -5.14
N VAL A 94 0.99 12.81 -4.49
CA VAL A 94 0.20 13.61 -3.55
C VAL A 94 0.13 15.07 -3.99
N GLN A 95 -0.78 15.81 -3.40
CA GLN A 95 -0.90 17.24 -3.67
C GLN A 95 0.31 17.99 -3.10
N ARG A 96 0.85 18.93 -3.88
CA ARG A 96 1.94 19.81 -3.43
C ARG A 96 1.45 20.66 -2.26
N SER A 97 2.15 20.61 -1.14
CA SER A 97 1.88 21.46 0.02
C SER A 97 2.22 22.93 -0.29
N LYS A 98 1.60 23.86 0.42
CA LYS A 98 2.00 25.28 0.42
C LYS A 98 3.28 25.51 1.26
N ASN A 99 3.53 24.67 2.27
CA ASN A 99 4.72 24.74 3.10
C ASN A 99 5.95 24.18 2.37
N GLN A 100 7.01 24.96 2.26
CA GLN A 100 8.23 24.59 1.52
C GLN A 100 8.98 23.41 2.16
N GLU A 101 8.99 23.29 3.48
CA GLU A 101 9.64 22.16 4.18
C GLU A 101 8.94 20.86 3.83
N ILE A 102 7.61 20.83 3.93
CA ILE A 102 6.79 19.67 3.54
C ILE A 102 6.98 19.36 2.05
N GLN A 103 7.11 20.38 1.17
CA GLN A 103 7.41 20.13 -0.24
C GLN A 103 8.72 19.36 -0.43
N ARG A 104 9.80 19.77 0.25
CA ARG A 104 11.11 19.10 0.15
C ARG A 104 11.03 17.65 0.63
N GLU A 105 10.33 17.40 1.73
CA GLU A 105 10.16 16.07 2.30
C GLU A 105 9.41 15.09 1.38
N TYR A 106 8.38 15.58 0.69
CA TYR A 106 7.56 14.73 -0.19
C TYR A 106 8.06 14.66 -1.64
N TYR A 107 9.07 15.45 -2.03
CA TYR A 107 9.56 15.48 -3.40
C TYR A 107 10.41 14.25 -3.73
N SER A 108 9.92 13.42 -4.65
CA SER A 108 10.67 12.29 -5.21
C SER A 108 11.54 12.75 -6.38
N GLY A 109 12.85 12.68 -6.21
CA GLY A 109 13.81 12.96 -7.28
C GLY A 109 13.68 11.99 -8.46
N LYS A 110 13.30 10.73 -8.20
CA LYS A 110 13.05 9.69 -9.21
C LYS A 110 11.81 9.98 -10.06
N LYS A 111 10.71 10.36 -9.42
CA LYS A 111 9.41 10.61 -10.10
C LYS A 111 9.20 12.06 -10.52
N LYS A 112 10.06 13.00 -10.08
CA LYS A 112 9.92 14.45 -10.30
C LYS A 112 8.57 15.00 -9.85
N LYS A 113 8.00 14.43 -8.79
CA LYS A 113 6.68 14.75 -8.21
C LYS A 113 6.73 14.64 -6.69
N HIS A 114 5.71 15.21 -6.02
CA HIS A 114 5.50 14.98 -4.59
C HIS A 114 4.77 13.66 -4.42
N THR A 115 5.35 12.75 -3.63
CA THR A 115 4.85 11.37 -3.48
C THR A 115 4.90 10.91 -2.03
N ILE A 116 4.09 9.90 -1.72
CA ILE A 116 4.25 9.02 -0.57
C ILE A 116 4.71 7.66 -1.09
N LYS A 117 5.66 7.07 -0.40
CA LYS A 117 6.14 5.71 -0.66
C LYS A 117 5.33 4.71 0.14
N ILE A 118 4.97 3.62 -0.51
CA ILE A 118 4.37 2.43 0.09
C ILE A 118 5.36 1.30 -0.13
N GLN A 119 5.97 0.82 0.93
CA GLN A 119 6.74 -0.42 0.92
C GLN A 119 5.78 -1.58 1.14
N ILE A 120 5.91 -2.61 0.33
CA ILE A 120 5.16 -3.85 0.43
C ILE A 120 6.14 -4.99 0.63
N ILE A 121 5.87 -5.82 1.62
CA ILE A 121 6.52 -7.11 1.81
C ILE A 121 5.48 -8.18 1.51
N MET A 122 5.79 -9.03 0.55
CA MET A 122 4.92 -10.12 0.09
C MET A 122 5.58 -11.46 0.39
N ASP A 123 4.83 -12.39 0.92
CA ASP A 123 5.23 -13.79 1.05
C ASP A 123 5.29 -14.45 -0.33
N GLU A 124 6.42 -15.08 -0.65
CA GLU A 124 6.67 -15.63 -2.00
C GLU A 124 5.72 -16.78 -2.33
N ILE A 125 5.36 -17.62 -1.34
CA ILE A 125 4.54 -18.81 -1.53
C ILE A 125 3.05 -18.44 -1.61
N THR A 126 2.56 -17.73 -0.59
CA THR A 126 1.12 -17.42 -0.47
C THR A 126 0.68 -16.24 -1.32
N LYS A 127 1.63 -15.45 -1.84
CA LYS A 127 1.42 -14.18 -2.56
C LYS A 127 0.70 -13.12 -1.74
N LYS A 128 0.49 -13.33 -0.44
CA LYS A 128 -0.14 -12.37 0.47
C LYS A 128 0.83 -11.25 0.83
N ILE A 129 0.29 -10.06 0.98
CA ILE A 129 1.00 -8.94 1.60
C ILE A 129 1.06 -9.23 3.10
N VAL A 130 2.27 -9.38 3.62
CA VAL A 130 2.55 -9.68 5.04
C VAL A 130 3.19 -8.50 5.77
N GLY A 131 3.61 -7.47 5.03
CA GLY A 131 4.17 -6.26 5.61
C GLY A 131 3.89 -5.03 4.77
N ILE A 132 3.57 -3.90 5.43
CA ILE A 132 3.39 -2.61 4.78
C ILE A 132 4.03 -1.51 5.63
N ALA A 133 4.76 -0.60 4.97
CA ALA A 133 5.31 0.59 5.60
C ALA A 133 5.19 1.81 4.68
N PHE A 134 5.22 2.99 5.27
CA PHE A 134 5.02 4.25 4.57
C PHE A 134 6.14 5.22 4.89
N ASP A 135 6.54 6.03 3.89
CA ASP A 135 7.42 7.17 4.11
C ASP A 135 7.22 8.24 3.03
N LYS A 136 7.87 9.38 3.21
CA LYS A 136 7.85 10.51 2.29
C LYS A 136 8.66 10.21 1.03
N GLY A 137 8.29 10.82 -0.10
CA GLY A 137 8.91 10.55 -1.41
C GLY A 137 10.41 10.81 -1.49
N SER A 138 10.95 11.71 -0.65
CA SER A 138 12.39 12.01 -0.60
C SER A 138 13.23 10.90 0.06
N VAL A 139 12.62 10.04 0.89
CA VAL A 139 13.34 8.99 1.62
C VAL A 139 13.76 7.88 0.66
N HIS A 140 15.01 7.42 0.79
CA HIS A 140 15.51 6.31 -0.03
C HIS A 140 14.82 4.98 0.34
N ASP A 141 14.53 4.12 -0.65
CA ASP A 141 13.77 2.87 -0.46
C ASP A 141 14.42 1.95 0.59
N PHE A 142 15.74 1.80 0.55
CA PHE A 142 16.48 1.02 1.53
C PHE A 142 16.47 1.64 2.95
N LYS A 143 16.39 2.97 3.07
CA LYS A 143 16.23 3.64 4.38
C LYS A 143 14.85 3.35 4.97
N LEU A 144 13.80 3.42 4.16
CA LEU A 144 12.45 3.03 4.56
C LEU A 144 12.43 1.57 5.05
N PHE A 145 13.07 0.67 4.29
CA PHE A 145 13.18 -0.74 4.65
C PHE A 145 13.89 -0.93 6.00
N LYS A 146 15.07 -0.33 6.20
CA LYS A 146 15.80 -0.42 7.46
C LYS A 146 14.96 0.03 8.65
N ASN A 147 14.27 1.16 8.51
CA ASN A 147 13.45 1.72 9.58
C ASN A 147 12.24 0.84 9.92
N SER A 148 11.63 0.20 8.91
CA SER A 148 10.44 -0.64 9.11
C SER A 148 10.76 -2.05 9.61
N THR A 149 11.99 -2.52 9.41
CA THR A 149 12.39 -3.91 9.70
C THR A 149 13.32 -4.06 10.90
N THR A 150 13.53 -3.00 11.68
CA THR A 150 14.47 -2.98 12.84
C THR A 150 14.25 -4.09 13.86
N ASN A 151 12.99 -4.52 14.05
CA ASN A 151 12.61 -5.53 15.03
C ASN A 151 12.42 -6.94 14.43
N LEU A 152 12.83 -7.13 13.17
CA LEU A 152 12.73 -8.44 12.52
C LEU A 152 13.88 -9.37 12.87
N ASN A 153 13.60 -10.66 12.84
CA ASN A 153 14.63 -11.67 12.97
C ASN A 153 15.55 -11.66 11.74
N SER A 154 16.86 -11.59 11.96
CA SER A 154 17.88 -11.61 10.90
C SER A 154 17.91 -12.89 10.05
N SER A 155 17.22 -13.95 10.47
CA SER A 155 17.11 -15.21 9.71
C SER A 155 16.11 -15.14 8.55
N ILE A 156 15.29 -14.07 8.46
CA ILE A 156 14.34 -13.87 7.38
C ILE A 156 15.08 -13.60 6.07
N ALA A 157 14.64 -14.21 4.98
CA ALA A 157 15.19 -14.02 3.64
C ALA A 157 14.33 -13.05 2.84
N PHE A 158 14.97 -12.05 2.23
CA PHE A 158 14.32 -11.09 1.33
C PHE A 158 14.92 -11.16 -0.08
N LEU A 159 14.04 -11.09 -1.07
CA LEU A 159 14.38 -10.87 -2.47
C LEU A 159 14.04 -9.41 -2.81
N ALA A 160 15.05 -8.63 -3.14
CA ALA A 160 14.92 -7.20 -3.38
C ALA A 160 15.62 -6.76 -4.67
N ASP A 161 15.37 -5.54 -5.13
CA ASP A 161 16.03 -4.95 -6.27
C ASP A 161 17.40 -4.36 -5.91
N ASN A 162 18.11 -3.83 -6.93
CA ASN A 162 19.39 -3.18 -6.75
C ASN A 162 19.37 -1.91 -5.85
N GLY A 163 18.19 -1.39 -5.53
CA GLY A 163 18.01 -0.29 -4.60
C GLY A 163 18.25 -0.68 -3.14
N TYR A 164 18.31 -2.00 -2.86
CA TYR A 164 18.51 -2.57 -1.52
C TYR A 164 19.92 -3.16 -1.33
N LEU A 165 20.92 -2.69 -2.07
CA LEU A 165 22.30 -3.13 -1.90
C LEU A 165 22.75 -2.95 -0.43
N GLY A 166 23.35 -4.01 0.13
CA GLY A 166 23.71 -4.07 1.56
C GLY A 166 22.62 -4.70 2.45
N ILE A 167 21.51 -5.20 1.90
CA ILE A 167 20.49 -5.91 2.68
C ILE A 167 21.04 -7.15 3.37
N GLN A 168 22.05 -7.81 2.77
CA GLN A 168 22.72 -9.00 3.32
C GLN A 168 23.45 -8.72 4.64
N GLU A 169 23.85 -7.47 4.88
CA GLU A 169 24.49 -7.06 6.15
C GLU A 169 23.50 -7.13 7.32
N ILE A 170 22.18 -7.02 7.05
CA ILE A 170 21.12 -7.05 8.05
C ILE A 170 20.42 -8.42 8.05
N PHE A 171 20.15 -8.95 6.87
CA PHE A 171 19.45 -10.21 6.63
C PHE A 171 20.32 -11.09 5.72
N SER A 172 21.19 -11.88 6.34
CA SER A 172 22.26 -12.63 5.63
C SER A 172 21.79 -13.57 4.52
N LYS A 173 20.54 -14.06 4.61
CA LYS A 173 19.93 -14.95 3.61
C LYS A 173 19.28 -14.20 2.43
N SER A 174 19.29 -12.86 2.45
CA SER A 174 18.62 -12.07 1.42
C SER A 174 19.42 -12.03 0.11
N LEU A 175 18.72 -11.89 -0.99
CA LEU A 175 19.29 -11.87 -2.34
C LEU A 175 18.91 -10.57 -3.06
N THR A 176 19.90 -10.03 -3.77
CA THR A 176 19.72 -8.90 -4.70
C THR A 176 20.43 -9.22 -6.01
N PRO A 177 20.01 -8.68 -7.13
CA PRO A 177 20.74 -8.85 -8.40
C PRO A 177 22.18 -8.33 -8.28
N LYS A 178 23.11 -9.05 -8.88
CA LYS A 178 24.52 -8.63 -8.97
C LYS A 178 24.65 -7.44 -9.91
N LYS A 179 25.41 -6.43 -9.50
CA LYS A 179 25.57 -5.19 -10.25
C LYS A 179 26.82 -5.24 -11.13
N LYS A 180 26.68 -4.88 -12.41
CA LYS A 180 27.80 -4.67 -13.31
C LYS A 180 28.65 -3.48 -12.83
N SER A 181 29.97 -3.63 -12.76
CA SER A 181 30.90 -2.52 -12.61
C SER A 181 31.83 -2.39 -13.82
N LYS A 182 32.53 -1.25 -13.92
CA LYS A 182 33.48 -1.01 -15.02
C LYS A 182 34.64 -2.03 -15.03
N TYR A 183 35.04 -2.48 -13.84
CA TYR A 183 36.19 -3.38 -13.66
C TYR A 183 35.79 -4.83 -13.43
N ASN A 184 34.51 -5.12 -13.24
CA ASN A 184 33.99 -6.47 -13.01
C ASN A 184 32.70 -6.64 -13.82
N PRO A 185 32.80 -7.09 -15.11
CA PRO A 185 31.64 -7.38 -15.92
C PRO A 185 30.93 -8.62 -15.36
N LEU A 186 29.62 -8.70 -15.55
CA LEU A 186 28.83 -9.86 -15.13
C LEU A 186 29.25 -11.10 -15.93
N SER A 187 29.54 -12.20 -15.23
CA SER A 187 29.70 -13.53 -15.84
C SER A 187 28.36 -14.04 -16.40
N ASP A 188 28.39 -15.09 -17.18
CA ASP A 188 27.14 -15.68 -17.68
C ASP A 188 26.31 -16.30 -16.55
N GLU A 189 26.96 -16.89 -15.55
CA GLU A 189 26.32 -17.34 -14.30
C GLU A 189 25.64 -16.19 -13.55
N ASP A 190 26.29 -15.01 -13.45
CA ASP A 190 25.70 -13.82 -12.83
C ASP A 190 24.47 -13.32 -13.59
N LYS A 191 24.49 -13.42 -14.91
CA LYS A 191 23.34 -13.04 -15.75
C LYS A 191 22.17 -14.00 -15.55
N GLU A 192 22.43 -15.31 -15.48
CA GLU A 192 21.41 -16.32 -15.21
C GLU A 192 20.81 -16.14 -13.80
N PHE A 193 21.65 -15.93 -12.80
CA PHE A 193 21.21 -15.61 -11.44
C PHE A 193 20.30 -14.35 -11.39
N ASN A 194 20.74 -13.26 -12.05
CA ASN A 194 19.94 -12.05 -12.15
C ASN A 194 18.60 -12.28 -12.84
N LYS A 195 18.56 -13.13 -13.86
CA LYS A 195 17.33 -13.50 -14.57
C LYS A 195 16.38 -14.27 -13.65
N LEU A 196 16.90 -15.21 -12.87
CA LEU A 196 16.10 -15.97 -11.89
C LEU A 196 15.47 -15.03 -10.84
N ILE A 197 16.27 -14.16 -10.23
CA ILE A 197 15.74 -13.17 -9.26
C ILE A 197 14.70 -12.26 -9.91
N SER A 198 14.95 -11.76 -11.12
CA SER A 198 13.98 -10.92 -11.84
C SER A 198 12.66 -11.66 -12.05
N ASN A 199 12.69 -12.92 -12.46
CA ASN A 199 11.48 -13.70 -12.70
C ASN A 199 10.65 -13.88 -11.42
N ILE A 200 11.31 -14.15 -10.28
CA ILE A 200 10.60 -14.26 -8.99
C ILE A 200 10.01 -12.91 -8.60
N ARG A 201 10.75 -11.81 -8.78
CA ARG A 201 10.30 -10.45 -8.44
C ARG A 201 9.12 -9.93 -9.27
N ILE A 202 8.86 -10.49 -10.45
CA ILE A 202 7.65 -10.17 -11.24
C ILE A 202 6.37 -10.31 -10.39
N ALA A 203 6.35 -11.23 -9.42
CA ALA A 203 5.20 -11.43 -8.56
C ALA A 203 4.86 -10.17 -7.73
N VAL A 204 5.84 -9.51 -7.08
CA VAL A 204 5.56 -8.29 -6.31
C VAL A 204 5.23 -7.09 -7.21
N GLU A 205 5.76 -7.06 -8.43
CA GLU A 205 5.40 -6.06 -9.43
C GLU A 205 3.93 -6.22 -9.87
N HIS A 206 3.46 -7.46 -10.04
CA HIS A 206 2.03 -7.74 -10.29
C HIS A 206 1.15 -7.30 -9.12
N VAL A 207 1.55 -7.53 -7.87
CA VAL A 207 0.84 -7.01 -6.70
C VAL A 207 0.73 -5.49 -6.77
N ASN A 208 1.85 -4.79 -7.01
CA ASN A 208 1.85 -3.35 -7.19
C ASN A 208 0.93 -2.87 -8.32
N CYS A 209 0.90 -3.58 -9.45
CA CYS A 209 -0.02 -3.29 -10.55
C CYS A 209 -1.49 -3.48 -10.12
N GLN A 210 -1.80 -4.56 -9.41
CA GLN A 210 -3.16 -4.81 -8.90
C GLN A 210 -3.61 -3.75 -7.89
N LEU A 211 -2.75 -3.35 -6.95
CA LEU A 211 -3.06 -2.25 -6.02
C LEU A 211 -3.31 -0.93 -6.77
N LYS A 212 -2.57 -0.64 -7.81
CA LYS A 212 -2.76 0.57 -8.64
C LYS A 212 -3.97 0.53 -9.55
N THR A 213 -4.66 -0.59 -9.68
CA THR A 213 -5.98 -0.62 -10.30
C THR A 213 -7.01 0.17 -9.48
N PHE A 214 -6.77 0.36 -8.19
CA PHE A 214 -7.47 1.35 -7.38
C PHE A 214 -6.93 2.74 -7.71
N ARG A 215 -7.69 3.51 -8.48
CA ARG A 215 -7.24 4.82 -9.00
C ARG A 215 -6.87 5.81 -7.90
N ILE A 216 -7.38 5.64 -6.69
CA ILE A 216 -6.98 6.43 -5.52
C ILE A 216 -5.48 6.29 -5.20
N LEU A 217 -4.82 5.15 -5.56
CA LEU A 217 -3.37 4.93 -5.43
C LEU A 217 -2.58 5.30 -6.69
N SER A 218 -3.19 5.28 -7.87
CA SER A 218 -2.50 5.60 -9.14
C SER A 218 -2.62 7.05 -9.55
N GLU A 219 -3.70 7.73 -9.17
CA GLU A 219 -3.89 9.16 -9.39
C GLU A 219 -3.29 10.01 -8.26
N ARG A 220 -3.31 11.32 -8.42
CA ARG A 220 -2.87 12.24 -7.36
C ARG A 220 -3.86 12.22 -6.20
N TYR A 221 -3.39 11.80 -5.03
CA TYR A 221 -4.19 11.75 -3.81
C TYR A 221 -4.68 13.15 -3.40
N ARG A 222 -5.99 13.31 -3.28
CA ARG A 222 -6.67 14.60 -3.05
C ARG A 222 -7.13 14.82 -1.62
N SER A 223 -7.17 13.74 -0.81
CA SER A 223 -7.60 13.81 0.59
C SER A 223 -6.44 14.22 1.51
N ARG A 224 -6.70 14.34 2.80
CA ARG A 224 -5.70 14.67 3.81
C ARG A 224 -4.63 13.58 3.91
N LEU A 225 -3.36 13.95 3.97
CA LEU A 225 -2.22 13.02 4.02
C LEU A 225 -2.31 12.06 5.23
N GLU A 226 -2.84 12.53 6.36
CA GLU A 226 -3.03 11.74 7.58
C GLU A 226 -3.90 10.49 7.36
N THR A 227 -4.83 10.54 6.40
CA THR A 227 -5.72 9.42 6.07
C THR A 227 -5.15 8.47 5.03
N PHE A 228 -3.99 8.80 4.44
CA PHE A 228 -3.39 8.02 3.36
C PHE A 228 -3.00 6.61 3.80
N ASN A 229 -2.32 6.50 4.93
CA ASN A 229 -1.83 5.21 5.42
C ASN A 229 -2.97 4.22 5.67
N LEU A 230 -4.04 4.67 6.34
CA LEU A 230 -5.22 3.83 6.58
C LEU A 230 -5.86 3.39 5.26
N MET A 231 -6.05 4.32 4.33
CA MET A 231 -6.63 4.05 3.00
C MET A 231 -5.82 3.00 2.24
N ALA A 232 -4.49 3.17 2.16
CA ALA A 232 -3.62 2.24 1.46
C ALA A 232 -3.56 0.86 2.16
N THR A 233 -3.56 0.84 3.49
CA THR A 233 -3.64 -0.39 4.28
C THR A 233 -4.94 -1.15 4.00
N LEU A 234 -6.08 -0.48 3.93
CA LEU A 234 -7.36 -1.11 3.59
C LEU A 234 -7.37 -1.70 2.18
N ILE A 235 -6.71 -1.06 1.21
CA ILE A 235 -6.56 -1.62 -0.14
C ILE A 235 -5.70 -2.89 -0.13
N CYS A 236 -4.62 -2.91 0.66
CA CYS A 236 -3.82 -4.12 0.85
C CYS A 236 -4.63 -5.24 1.54
N CYS A 237 -5.49 -4.89 2.50
CA CYS A 237 -6.42 -5.86 3.10
C CYS A 237 -7.45 -6.38 2.08
N PHE A 238 -7.98 -5.53 1.20
CA PHE A 238 -8.85 -5.99 0.11
C PHE A 238 -8.13 -6.95 -0.83
N TYR A 239 -6.87 -6.64 -1.18
CA TYR A 239 -6.05 -7.55 -1.98
C TYR A 239 -5.92 -8.92 -1.31
N ASN A 240 -5.49 -8.98 -0.05
CA ASN A 240 -5.35 -10.24 0.69
C ASN A 240 -6.67 -11.00 0.90
N PHE A 241 -7.79 -10.27 1.00
CA PHE A 241 -9.12 -10.87 1.16
C PHE A 241 -9.63 -11.53 -0.13
N CYS A 242 -9.15 -11.07 -1.30
CA CYS A 242 -9.55 -11.59 -2.61
C CYS A 242 -8.65 -12.73 -3.13
N LEU A 243 -7.57 -13.07 -2.41
CA LEU A 243 -6.74 -14.24 -2.68
C LEU A 243 -7.37 -15.52 -2.14
#